data_624f13804d46d8de5063b0783f2f9e49
#
_entry.id   624f13804d46d8de5063b0783f2f9e49
#
_cell.length_a   1.000
_cell.length_b   1.000
_cell.length_c   1.000
_cell.angle_alpha   90.00
_cell.angle_beta   90.00
_cell.angle_gamma   90.00
#
_symmetry.space_group_name_H-M   'P 1'
#
loop_
_entity.id
_entity.type
_entity.pdbx_description
1 polymer ?
#
loop_
_entity_poly.entity_id
_entity_poly.type
_entity_poly.pdbx_seq_one_letter_code
_entity_poly.pdbx_strand_id
1 'polypeptide(L)'
;MFNKDENWKTTNINPDSLWIIDKRDSSGKHENNYHGNFIPQIPNQLIRRYTNKNDTVLELFSGCGTTLYECEKLERHYIGFDINDNMIQHINEKMIDTQNIHFRINNCDVCDSEKMKLFTEQSLRYVNTENVDFMIAHPPYMDIVKF
;
A
#
# COMPACT_ATOMS: atom_id res chain seq x y z
N MET A 1 -17.88 -3.66 6.26
CA MET A 1 -19.19 -3.04 6.58
C MET A 1 -19.01 -1.54 6.41
N PHE A 2 -19.61 -0.93 5.40
CA PHE A 2 -19.48 0.52 5.19
C PHE A 2 -20.05 1.25 6.39
N ASN A 3 -19.24 2.09 7.03
CA ASN A 3 -19.70 2.93 8.12
C ASN A 3 -20.70 3.96 7.55
N LYS A 4 -21.99 3.77 7.79
CA LYS A 4 -23.07 4.60 7.25
C LYS A 4 -23.12 6.02 7.83
N ASP A 5 -22.32 6.30 8.85
CA ASP A 5 -22.41 7.54 9.62
C ASP A 5 -21.37 8.60 9.25
N GLU A 6 -20.40 8.30 8.39
CA GLU A 6 -19.47 9.31 7.91
C GLU A 6 -20.13 10.17 6.82
N ASN A 7 -20.41 11.41 7.15
CA ASN A 7 -20.87 12.39 6.18
C ASN A 7 -19.77 12.64 5.14
N TRP A 8 -19.85 11.95 3.99
CA TRP A 8 -18.88 12.03 2.90
C TRP A 8 -18.53 13.47 2.47
N LYS A 9 -19.41 14.44 2.73
CA LYS A 9 -19.18 15.87 2.46
C LYS A 9 -18.18 16.52 3.42
N THR A 10 -17.94 15.91 4.57
CA THR A 10 -16.98 16.41 5.57
C THR A 10 -15.71 15.55 5.66
N THR A 11 -15.64 14.44 4.92
CA THR A 11 -14.44 13.58 4.80
C THR A 11 -13.60 14.03 3.62
N ASN A 12 -12.28 13.77 3.67
CA ASN A 12 -11.38 14.00 2.54
C ASN A 12 -11.48 12.86 1.49
N ILE A 13 -12.67 12.25 1.33
CA ILE A 13 -12.93 11.22 0.34
C ILE A 13 -13.55 11.88 -0.89
N ASN A 14 -12.94 11.67 -2.05
CA ASN A 14 -13.51 12.09 -3.32
C ASN A 14 -14.51 11.04 -3.82
N PRO A 15 -15.83 11.31 -3.83
CA PRO A 15 -16.86 10.37 -4.29
C PRO A 15 -17.02 10.32 -5.80
N ASP A 16 -16.37 11.22 -6.55
CA ASP A 16 -16.53 11.34 -7.99
C ASP A 16 -15.99 10.11 -8.74
N SER A 17 -16.55 9.82 -9.89
CA SER A 17 -16.06 8.78 -10.81
C SER A 17 -14.88 9.24 -11.66
N LEU A 18 -14.66 10.55 -11.77
CA LEU A 18 -13.53 11.16 -12.46
C LEU A 18 -12.66 11.92 -11.44
N TRP A 19 -11.41 11.52 -11.32
CA TRP A 19 -10.43 12.19 -10.47
C TRP A 19 -9.46 12.98 -11.33
N ILE A 20 -9.52 14.30 -11.23
CA ILE A 20 -8.57 15.21 -11.87
C ILE A 20 -7.49 15.55 -10.84
N ILE A 21 -6.26 15.16 -11.11
CA ILE A 21 -5.13 15.36 -10.21
C ILE A 21 -4.08 16.18 -10.95
N ASP A 22 -4.00 17.45 -10.62
CA ASP A 22 -3.10 18.41 -11.30
C ASP A 22 -1.63 18.18 -10.93
N LYS A 23 -1.35 17.75 -9.71
CA LYS A 23 0.01 17.57 -9.21
C LYS A 23 0.12 16.35 -8.31
N ARG A 24 1.17 15.54 -8.56
CA ARG A 24 1.57 14.45 -7.69
C ARG A 24 1.87 14.95 -6.27
N ASP A 25 1.33 14.29 -5.24
CA ASP A 25 1.77 14.50 -3.86
C ASP A 25 3.22 14.01 -3.70
N SER A 26 4.09 14.88 -3.19
CA SER A 26 5.48 14.59 -2.87
C SER A 26 5.79 14.82 -1.39
N SER A 27 4.77 14.87 -0.56
CA SER A 27 4.91 15.05 0.89
C SER A 27 5.37 13.76 1.58
N GLY A 28 6.01 13.92 2.75
CA GLY A 28 6.47 12.80 3.57
C GLY A 28 7.56 11.97 2.88
N LYS A 29 7.36 10.66 2.80
CA LYS A 29 8.33 9.70 2.24
C LYS A 29 8.24 9.52 0.72
N HIS A 30 7.30 10.21 0.05
CA HIS A 30 7.11 10.06 -1.39
C HIS A 30 8.24 10.66 -2.21
N GLU A 31 8.72 9.90 -3.18
CA GLU A 31 9.71 10.31 -4.17
C GLU A 31 9.19 10.02 -5.59
N ASN A 32 9.74 10.74 -6.58
CA ASN A 32 9.36 10.57 -7.98
C ASN A 32 10.53 10.03 -8.83
N ASN A 33 11.33 9.15 -8.24
CA ASN A 33 12.55 8.61 -8.85
C ASN A 33 12.41 7.16 -9.35
N TYR A 34 11.22 6.55 -9.23
CA TYR A 34 10.93 5.20 -9.66
C TYR A 34 9.91 5.19 -10.80
N HIS A 35 10.30 4.60 -11.94
CA HIS A 35 9.39 4.46 -13.08
C HIS A 35 8.28 3.45 -12.78
N GLY A 36 7.03 3.81 -13.12
CA GLY A 36 5.88 2.92 -12.94
C GLY A 36 5.15 3.07 -11.61
N ASN A 37 5.62 3.93 -10.69
CA ASN A 37 4.84 4.19 -9.49
C ASN A 37 3.62 5.06 -9.80
N PHE A 38 2.47 4.71 -9.23
CA PHE A 38 1.28 5.54 -9.36
C PHE A 38 1.29 6.71 -8.35
N ILE A 39 0.43 7.68 -8.58
CA ILE A 39 0.40 8.89 -7.73
C ILE A 39 -0.17 8.57 -6.36
N PRO A 40 0.42 9.11 -5.26
CA PRO A 40 0.01 8.81 -3.88
C PRO A 40 -1.47 9.08 -3.57
N GLN A 41 -2.07 10.03 -4.26
CA GLN A 41 -3.49 10.37 -4.09
C GLN A 41 -4.42 9.20 -4.41
N ILE A 42 -4.04 8.29 -5.32
CA ILE A 42 -4.86 7.12 -5.66
C ILE A 42 -4.96 6.15 -4.46
N PRO A 43 -3.86 5.57 -3.93
CA PRO A 43 -3.96 4.71 -2.76
C PRO A 43 -4.51 5.45 -1.54
N ASN A 44 -4.20 6.73 -1.35
CA ASN A 44 -4.78 7.53 -0.26
C ASN A 44 -6.30 7.49 -0.29
N GLN A 45 -6.92 7.78 -1.44
CA GLN A 45 -8.38 7.80 -1.58
C GLN A 45 -9.00 6.40 -1.43
N LEU A 46 -8.35 5.36 -1.97
CA LEU A 46 -8.84 4.00 -1.87
C LEU A 46 -8.78 3.49 -0.42
N ILE A 47 -7.66 3.72 0.28
CA ILE A 47 -7.49 3.35 1.69
C ILE A 47 -8.54 4.06 2.55
N ARG A 48 -8.74 5.37 2.41
CA ARG A 48 -9.76 6.12 3.14
C ARG A 48 -11.17 5.62 2.90
N ARG A 49 -11.47 5.23 1.66
CA ARG A 49 -12.81 4.79 1.25
C ARG A 49 -13.15 3.40 1.77
N TYR A 50 -12.17 2.48 1.78
CA TYR A 50 -12.43 1.06 1.98
C TYR A 50 -11.88 0.49 3.28
N THR A 51 -11.16 1.28 4.08
CA THR A 51 -10.58 0.83 5.34
C THR A 51 -10.78 1.82 6.47
N ASN A 52 -10.68 1.32 7.70
CA ASN A 52 -10.63 2.09 8.93
C ASN A 52 -9.19 2.12 9.48
N LYS A 53 -8.97 2.96 10.50
CA LYS A 53 -7.72 2.94 11.26
C LYS A 53 -7.47 1.56 11.85
N ASN A 54 -6.22 1.08 11.77
CA ASN A 54 -5.72 -0.24 12.17
C ASN A 54 -6.18 -1.41 11.28
N ASP A 55 -6.95 -1.19 10.22
CA ASP A 55 -7.19 -2.22 9.21
C ASP A 55 -5.89 -2.57 8.48
N THR A 56 -5.85 -3.75 7.89
CA THR A 56 -4.67 -4.28 7.18
C THR A 56 -4.86 -4.22 5.67
N VAL A 57 -3.94 -3.51 5.01
CA VAL A 57 -3.85 -3.39 3.56
C VAL A 57 -2.80 -4.36 3.03
N LEU A 58 -3.15 -5.13 2.00
CA LEU A 58 -2.23 -6.00 1.27
C LEU A 58 -1.97 -5.44 -0.12
N GLU A 59 -0.71 -5.36 -0.53
CA GLU A 59 -0.30 -4.96 -1.87
C GLU A 59 0.56 -6.04 -2.55
N LEU A 60 0.20 -6.38 -3.79
CA LEU A 60 0.90 -7.45 -4.52
C LEU A 60 2.17 -6.97 -5.24
N PHE A 61 2.29 -5.69 -5.52
CA PHE A 61 3.43 -5.10 -6.24
C PHE A 61 3.84 -3.80 -5.55
N SER A 62 4.65 -3.93 -4.48
CA SER A 62 4.98 -2.82 -3.59
C SER A 62 5.81 -1.71 -4.26
N GLY A 63 6.62 -2.06 -5.26
CA GLY A 63 7.48 -1.12 -5.98
C GLY A 63 8.32 -0.27 -5.03
N CYS A 64 8.16 1.05 -5.09
CA CYS A 64 8.86 1.99 -4.21
C CYS A 64 8.12 2.33 -2.91
N GLY A 65 7.04 1.62 -2.57
CA GLY A 65 6.33 1.77 -1.29
C GLY A 65 5.26 2.87 -1.24
N THR A 66 4.78 3.34 -2.38
CA THR A 66 3.79 4.44 -2.42
C THR A 66 2.56 4.15 -1.56
N THR A 67 1.99 2.94 -1.65
CA THR A 67 0.83 2.52 -0.85
C THR A 67 1.17 2.41 0.63
N LEU A 68 2.34 1.86 0.98
CA LEU A 68 2.78 1.75 2.36
C LEU A 68 2.91 3.11 3.05
N TYR A 69 3.47 4.12 2.36
CA TYR A 69 3.59 5.46 2.94
C TYR A 69 2.22 6.11 3.19
N GLU A 70 1.24 5.82 2.36
CA GLU A 70 -0.14 6.25 2.63
C GLU A 70 -0.80 5.43 3.76
N CYS A 71 -0.48 4.14 3.91
CA CYS A 71 -0.90 3.35 5.07
C CYS A 71 -0.33 3.92 6.38
N GLU A 72 0.96 4.29 6.42
CA GLU A 72 1.57 4.94 7.57
C GLU A 72 0.86 6.26 7.92
N LYS A 73 0.68 7.12 6.93
CA LYS A 73 0.00 8.42 7.07
C LYS A 73 -1.44 8.30 7.58
N LEU A 74 -2.12 7.23 7.21
CA LEU A 74 -3.51 6.96 7.55
C LEU A 74 -3.68 5.98 8.73
N GLU A 75 -2.59 5.48 9.30
CA GLU A 75 -2.58 4.54 10.43
C GLU A 75 -3.26 3.18 10.09
N ARG A 76 -2.88 2.59 8.96
CA ARG A 76 -3.26 1.23 8.55
C ARG A 76 -2.04 0.32 8.59
N HIS A 77 -2.22 -0.93 8.99
CA HIS A 77 -1.19 -1.95 8.85
C HIS A 77 -0.99 -2.34 7.39
N TYR A 78 0.21 -2.86 7.05
CA TYR A 78 0.54 -3.14 5.66
C TYR A 78 1.27 -4.47 5.50
N ILE A 79 0.88 -5.21 4.47
CA ILE A 79 1.57 -6.41 3.99
C ILE A 79 1.84 -6.21 2.51
N GLY A 80 3.13 -6.24 2.13
CA GLY A 80 3.55 -6.04 0.75
C GLY A 80 4.32 -7.23 0.18
N PHE A 81 4.28 -7.32 -1.14
CA PHE A 81 5.08 -8.26 -1.92
C PHE A 81 5.78 -7.53 -3.04
N ASP A 82 7.02 -7.90 -3.29
CA ASP A 82 7.78 -7.47 -4.46
C ASP A 82 8.84 -8.51 -4.81
N ILE A 83 9.27 -8.57 -6.06
CA ILE A 83 10.35 -9.45 -6.51
C ILE A 83 11.71 -8.76 -6.40
N ASN A 84 11.73 -7.44 -6.29
CA ASN A 84 12.94 -6.63 -6.33
C ASN A 84 13.49 -6.35 -4.92
N ASP A 85 14.53 -7.07 -4.53
CA ASP A 85 15.20 -6.91 -3.23
C ASP A 85 15.70 -5.49 -2.97
N ASN A 86 16.19 -4.79 -3.99
CA ASN A 86 16.69 -3.42 -3.82
C ASN A 86 15.56 -2.46 -3.43
N MET A 87 14.37 -2.67 -3.99
CA MET A 87 13.19 -1.87 -3.61
C MET A 87 12.73 -2.18 -2.20
N ILE A 88 12.71 -3.45 -1.82
CA ILE A 88 12.35 -3.87 -0.45
C ILE A 88 13.33 -3.26 0.56
N GLN A 89 14.64 -3.31 0.29
CA GLN A 89 15.64 -2.69 1.15
C GLN A 89 15.42 -1.18 1.26
N HIS A 90 15.26 -0.49 0.13
CA HIS A 90 15.00 0.95 0.09
C HIS A 90 13.75 1.36 0.91
N ILE A 91 12.66 0.60 0.79
CA ILE A 91 11.46 0.85 1.58
C ILE A 91 11.72 0.64 3.08
N ASN A 92 12.38 -0.46 3.46
CA ASN A 92 12.68 -0.74 4.86
C ASN A 92 13.56 0.35 5.49
N GLU A 93 14.54 0.89 4.75
CA GLU A 93 15.36 2.01 5.20
C GLU A 93 14.52 3.28 5.44
N LYS A 94 13.57 3.58 4.55
CA LYS A 94 12.66 4.72 4.72
C LYS A 94 11.65 4.57 5.85
N MET A 95 11.33 3.35 6.21
CA MET A 95 10.34 3.03 7.25
C MET A 95 10.95 2.76 8.62
N ILE A 96 12.27 2.96 8.78
CA ILE A 96 13.00 2.59 10.00
C ILE A 96 12.47 3.27 11.27
N ASP A 97 11.97 4.50 11.14
CA ASP A 97 11.45 5.30 12.26
C ASP A 97 9.93 5.14 12.45
N THR A 98 9.27 4.27 11.68
CA THR A 98 7.83 4.06 11.74
C THR A 98 7.45 3.30 13.02
N GLN A 99 6.56 3.89 13.83
CA GLN A 99 6.10 3.31 15.09
C GLN A 99 4.57 3.21 15.20
N ASN A 100 3.84 3.85 14.31
CA ASN A 100 2.38 3.98 14.39
C ASN A 100 1.62 2.85 13.67
N ILE A 101 2.32 2.05 12.87
CA ILE A 101 1.75 0.88 12.18
C ILE A 101 2.71 -0.32 12.26
N HIS A 102 2.17 -1.51 12.04
CA HIS A 102 2.98 -2.69 11.72
C HIS A 102 2.97 -2.89 10.21
N PHE A 103 4.15 -3.18 9.64
CA PHE A 103 4.26 -3.47 8.22
C PHE A 103 5.27 -4.58 7.95
N ARG A 104 5.04 -5.33 6.90
CA ARG A 104 5.98 -6.34 6.39
C ARG A 104 5.96 -6.36 4.88
N ILE A 105 7.16 -6.43 4.27
CA ILE A 105 7.31 -6.62 2.83
C ILE A 105 8.08 -7.93 2.62
N ASN A 106 7.57 -8.75 1.72
CA ASN A 106 8.13 -10.07 1.43
C ASN A 106 8.71 -10.08 0.02
N ASN A 107 9.93 -10.61 -0.13
CA ASN A 107 10.46 -10.95 -1.46
C ASN A 107 9.75 -12.21 -1.96
N CYS A 108 8.87 -12.05 -2.94
CA CYS A 108 8.12 -13.15 -3.49
C CYS A 108 7.60 -12.83 -4.88
N ASP A 109 7.76 -13.77 -5.79
CA ASP A 109 6.98 -13.78 -7.03
C ASP A 109 5.53 -14.12 -6.70
N VAL A 110 4.61 -13.21 -7.02
CA VAL A 110 3.17 -13.38 -6.75
C VAL A 110 2.54 -14.55 -7.51
N CYS A 111 3.21 -15.07 -8.53
CA CYS A 111 2.80 -16.28 -9.25
C CYS A 111 3.13 -17.58 -8.48
N ASP A 112 4.01 -17.53 -7.47
CA ASP A 112 4.31 -18.66 -6.59
C ASP A 112 3.24 -18.75 -5.48
N SER A 113 2.17 -19.47 -5.75
CA SER A 113 1.00 -19.54 -4.87
C SER A 113 1.30 -20.15 -3.49
N GLU A 114 2.27 -21.06 -3.39
CA GLU A 114 2.66 -21.69 -2.12
C GLU A 114 3.43 -20.70 -1.23
N LYS A 115 4.40 -19.99 -1.81
CA LYS A 115 5.12 -18.92 -1.09
C LYS A 115 4.19 -17.77 -0.72
N MET A 116 3.31 -17.36 -1.63
CA MET A 116 2.32 -16.32 -1.36
C MET A 116 1.46 -16.67 -0.14
N LYS A 117 0.93 -17.89 -0.08
CA LYS A 117 0.16 -18.37 1.06
C LYS A 117 0.99 -18.34 2.34
N LEU A 118 2.18 -18.95 2.32
CA LEU A 118 3.07 -19.02 3.48
C LEU A 118 3.44 -17.63 4.01
N PHE A 119 3.87 -16.74 3.13
CA PHE A 119 4.29 -15.39 3.53
C PHE A 119 3.12 -14.51 3.97
N THR A 120 1.94 -14.68 3.39
CA THR A 120 0.74 -14.00 3.85
C THR A 120 0.39 -14.42 5.28
N GLU A 121 0.36 -15.73 5.58
CA GLU A 121 0.09 -16.23 6.92
C GLU A 121 1.14 -15.75 7.95
N GLN A 122 2.43 -15.75 7.59
CA GLN A 122 3.49 -15.23 8.45
C GLN A 122 3.35 -13.73 8.68
N SER A 123 2.99 -12.99 7.65
CA SER A 123 2.83 -11.53 7.72
C SER A 123 1.63 -11.14 8.56
N LEU A 124 0.50 -11.84 8.45
CA LEU A 124 -0.68 -11.63 9.29
C LEU A 124 -0.33 -11.78 10.78
N ARG A 125 0.42 -12.83 11.13
CA ARG A 125 0.90 -13.01 12.51
C ARG A 125 1.84 -11.88 12.95
N TYR A 126 2.71 -11.42 12.06
CA TYR A 126 3.65 -10.35 12.36
C TYR A 126 2.95 -9.00 12.60
N VAL A 127 1.98 -8.65 11.78
CA VAL A 127 1.18 -7.41 11.94
C VAL A 127 0.06 -7.56 12.98
N ASN A 128 -0.04 -8.73 13.61
CA ASN A 128 -0.99 -9.04 14.68
C ASN A 128 -2.46 -8.88 14.27
N THR A 129 -2.82 -9.44 13.11
CA THR A 129 -4.17 -9.48 12.59
C THR A 129 -4.52 -10.87 12.04
N GLU A 130 -5.80 -11.17 11.93
CA GLU A 130 -6.30 -12.43 11.36
C GLU A 130 -6.70 -12.29 9.90
N ASN A 131 -6.94 -11.06 9.43
CA ASN A 131 -7.52 -10.80 8.12
C ASN A 131 -6.78 -9.69 7.38
N VAL A 132 -6.91 -9.72 6.06
CA VAL A 132 -6.67 -8.59 5.17
C VAL A 132 -7.99 -7.90 4.92
N ASP A 133 -8.08 -6.61 5.18
CA ASP A 133 -9.31 -5.83 5.04
C ASP A 133 -9.45 -5.22 3.64
N PHE A 134 -8.31 -4.92 3.02
CA PHE A 134 -8.28 -4.35 1.68
C PHE A 134 -7.05 -4.84 0.90
N MET A 135 -7.25 -5.18 -0.37
CA MET A 135 -6.15 -5.55 -1.27
C MET A 135 -6.06 -4.56 -2.43
N ILE A 136 -4.84 -4.14 -2.74
CA ILE A 136 -4.52 -3.31 -3.90
C ILE A 136 -3.50 -4.02 -4.77
N ALA A 137 -3.65 -3.90 -6.09
CA ALA A 137 -2.69 -4.42 -7.06
C ALA A 137 -2.50 -3.42 -8.20
N HIS A 138 -1.27 -2.99 -8.39
CA HIS A 138 -0.84 -2.17 -9.51
C HIS A 138 0.30 -2.88 -10.24
N PRO A 139 -0.02 -3.86 -11.10
CA PRO A 139 0.98 -4.68 -11.75
C PRO A 139 1.85 -3.85 -12.70
N PRO A 140 3.12 -4.24 -12.91
CA PRO A 140 3.97 -3.60 -13.89
C PRO A 140 3.37 -3.73 -15.30
N TYR A 141 3.47 -2.65 -16.07
CA TYR A 141 3.08 -2.69 -17.48
C TYR A 141 4.17 -3.37 -18.29
N MET A 142 3.76 -4.13 -19.31
CA MET A 142 4.68 -4.82 -20.23
C MET A 142 5.73 -3.83 -20.79
N ASP A 143 7.00 -4.19 -20.69
CA ASP A 143 8.18 -3.45 -21.19
C ASP A 143 8.51 -2.10 -20.49
N ILE A 144 7.77 -1.66 -19.50
CA ILE A 144 8.05 -0.38 -18.80
C ILE A 144 9.04 -0.59 -17.63
N VAL A 145 8.96 -1.73 -16.95
CA VAL A 145 9.88 -2.06 -15.85
C VAL A 145 10.83 -3.17 -16.31
N LYS A 146 12.11 -2.88 -16.34
CA LYS A 146 13.16 -3.91 -16.48
C LYS A 146 13.48 -4.41 -15.07
N PHE A 147 13.27 -5.69 -14.86
CA PHE A 147 13.64 -6.38 -13.61
C PHE A 147 15.12 -6.71 -13.59
#